data_facd7dfcd54b1d78e238b6e654d9f5a8
#
_entry.id   facd7dfcd54b1d78e238b6e654d9f5a8
#
_cell.length_a   1.000
_cell.length_b   1.000
_cell.length_c   1.000
_cell.angle_alpha   90.00
_cell.angle_beta   90.00
_cell.angle_gamma   90.00
#
_symmetry.space_group_name_H-M   'P 1'
#
loop_
_entity.id
_entity.type
_entity.pdbx_description
1 polymer ?
#
loop_
_entity_poly.entity_id
_entity_poly.type
_entity_poly.pdbx_seq_one_letter_code
_entity_poly.pdbx_strand_id
1 'polypeptide(L)'
;MHKGSFEPLIMYFGLCNSPATFQKMMNEIFHNMLDVCVVYIDDLMIFTPMDNQEKHDRIMLEVLRRLCDNDLFVKPKKCHFRVTEVDFLGMIVSCDGIKMDPEKVNAILKWPKPTNVKQVHAFLGLSNFYRCFVKDYAIISHPMVDLTCKDVMFNFGDKEKASFEALKAAFTTAPVLQYPDQDHEFRLKTDTSEFAIGGVISIKCDDG
;
A
#
# COMPACT_ATOMS: atom_id res chain seq x y z
N MET A 1 40.25 8.12 11.83
CA MET A 1 39.80 8.30 13.24
C MET A 1 40.82 7.68 14.16
N HIS A 2 41.19 8.33 15.26
CA HIS A 2 42.25 7.82 16.16
C HIS A 2 41.89 6.54 16.95
N LYS A 3 40.63 6.12 16.94
CA LYS A 3 40.15 4.95 17.72
C LYS A 3 39.87 3.69 16.90
N GLY A 4 40.25 3.65 15.62
CA GLY A 4 40.06 2.49 14.76
C GLY A 4 38.65 2.31 14.19
N SER A 5 38.35 1.12 13.69
CA SER A 5 37.04 0.73 13.16
C SER A 5 36.21 0.10 14.27
N PHE A 6 34.90 0.34 14.23
CA PHE A 6 33.93 -0.25 15.17
C PHE A 6 32.90 -1.04 14.39
N GLU A 7 32.56 -2.21 14.86
CA GLU A 7 31.48 -3.04 14.35
C GLU A 7 30.29 -2.94 15.30
N PRO A 8 29.11 -2.51 14.82
CA PRO A 8 27.92 -2.46 15.65
C PRO A 8 27.38 -3.87 15.90
N LEU A 9 27.02 -4.16 17.15
CA LEU A 9 26.38 -5.41 17.54
C LEU A 9 24.84 -5.37 17.38
N ILE A 10 24.29 -4.18 17.13
CA ILE A 10 22.85 -3.93 16.97
C ILE A 10 22.64 -3.28 15.62
N MET A 11 21.62 -3.73 14.92
CA MET A 11 21.16 -3.13 13.67
C MET A 11 20.62 -1.73 13.94
N TYR A 12 21.11 -0.72 13.22
CA TYR A 12 20.71 0.67 13.38
C TYR A 12 20.10 1.24 12.08
N PHE A 13 19.39 2.35 12.20
CA PHE A 13 18.81 3.04 11.05
C PHE A 13 19.88 3.56 10.09
N GLY A 14 19.62 3.43 8.80
CA GLY A 14 20.52 3.91 7.73
C GLY A 14 21.35 2.81 7.06
N LEU A 15 21.34 1.58 7.58
CA LEU A 15 21.89 0.43 6.85
C LEU A 15 20.92 0.02 5.73
N CYS A 16 21.43 -0.23 4.54
CA CYS A 16 20.64 -0.55 3.35
C CYS A 16 19.72 -1.77 3.55
N ASN A 17 20.22 -2.81 4.24
CA ASN A 17 19.51 -4.08 4.43
C ASN A 17 18.70 -4.17 5.73
N SER A 18 18.74 -3.15 6.59
CA SER A 18 18.03 -3.20 7.88
C SER A 18 16.52 -3.45 7.74
N PRO A 19 15.79 -2.80 6.83
CA PRO A 19 14.36 -3.06 6.68
C PRO A 19 14.05 -4.50 6.27
N ALA A 20 14.84 -5.06 5.33
CA ALA A 20 14.66 -6.44 4.86
C ALA A 20 14.96 -7.46 5.95
N THR A 21 16.02 -7.23 6.74
CA THR A 21 16.40 -8.10 7.86
C THR A 21 15.34 -8.07 8.96
N PHE A 22 14.81 -6.88 9.29
CA PHE A 22 13.74 -6.73 10.27
C PHE A 22 12.46 -7.40 9.81
N GLN A 23 12.05 -7.20 8.55
CA GLN A 23 10.89 -7.86 7.96
C GLN A 23 11.01 -9.39 8.01
N LYS A 24 12.21 -9.93 7.71
CA LYS A 24 12.47 -11.37 7.80
C LYS A 24 12.25 -11.89 9.23
N MET A 25 12.80 -11.21 10.23
CA MET A 25 12.61 -11.56 11.64
C MET A 25 11.12 -11.53 12.02
N MET A 26 10.40 -10.49 11.65
CA MET A 26 8.95 -10.37 11.91
C MET A 26 8.16 -11.49 11.24
N ASN A 27 8.51 -11.84 10.00
CA ASN A 27 7.89 -12.97 9.30
C ASN A 27 8.17 -14.31 10.00
N GLU A 28 9.34 -14.52 10.58
CA GLU A 28 9.68 -15.72 11.36
C GLU A 28 8.88 -15.79 12.68
N ILE A 29 8.72 -14.67 13.38
CA ILE A 29 7.93 -14.58 14.63
C ILE A 29 6.46 -14.91 14.38
N PHE A 30 5.89 -14.43 13.27
CA PHE A 30 4.45 -14.51 12.97
C PHE A 30 4.09 -15.51 11.87
N HIS A 31 5.02 -16.35 11.38
CA HIS A 31 4.83 -17.23 10.23
C HIS A 31 3.59 -18.13 10.28
N ASN A 32 3.18 -18.55 11.47
CA ASN A 32 2.01 -19.41 11.69
C ASN A 32 0.75 -18.64 12.11
N MET A 33 0.73 -17.32 11.92
CA MET A 33 -0.40 -16.43 12.23
C MET A 33 -0.85 -15.59 11.02
N LEU A 34 -0.37 -15.91 9.82
CA LEU A 34 -0.64 -15.13 8.60
C LEU A 34 -2.14 -15.10 8.22
N ASP A 35 -2.94 -16.05 8.72
CA ASP A 35 -4.39 -16.06 8.52
C ASP A 35 -5.15 -15.03 9.36
N VAL A 36 -4.48 -14.42 10.35
CA VAL A 36 -5.12 -13.50 11.31
C VAL A 36 -4.29 -12.24 11.59
N CYS A 37 -3.11 -12.16 11.00
CA CYS A 37 -2.15 -11.09 11.25
C CYS A 37 -1.35 -10.77 10.00
N VAL A 38 -1.25 -9.49 9.66
CA VAL A 38 -0.35 -8.97 8.61
C VAL A 38 0.71 -8.11 9.25
N VAL A 39 1.95 -8.30 8.81
CA VAL A 39 3.10 -7.56 9.31
C VAL A 39 3.83 -6.92 8.13
N TYR A 40 4.09 -5.64 8.25
CA TYR A 40 4.93 -4.89 7.32
C TYR A 40 5.87 -3.97 8.07
N ILE A 41 7.11 -4.38 8.18
CA ILE A 41 8.16 -3.73 8.98
C ILE A 41 7.64 -3.51 10.41
N ASP A 42 7.41 -2.25 10.82
CA ASP A 42 6.94 -1.87 12.16
C ASP A 42 5.41 -1.93 12.30
N ASP A 43 4.68 -1.95 11.18
CA ASP A 43 3.22 -1.95 11.20
C ASP A 43 2.68 -3.38 11.29
N LEU A 44 1.84 -3.63 12.27
CA LEU A 44 1.20 -4.92 12.50
C LEU A 44 -0.31 -4.73 12.62
N MET A 45 -1.06 -5.45 11.79
CA MET A 45 -2.51 -5.45 11.81
C MET A 45 -3.02 -6.84 12.15
N ILE A 46 -3.95 -6.91 13.11
CA ILE A 46 -4.68 -8.13 13.48
C ILE A 46 -6.10 -8.00 12.94
N PHE A 47 -6.57 -9.02 12.25
CA PHE A 47 -7.92 -9.06 11.71
C PHE A 47 -8.61 -10.38 12.08
N THR A 48 -9.87 -10.29 12.41
CA THR A 48 -10.72 -11.43 12.78
C THR A 48 -12.15 -11.16 12.34
N PRO A 49 -12.98 -12.18 12.09
CA PRO A 49 -14.39 -11.97 11.88
C PRO A 49 -15.03 -11.21 13.04
N MET A 50 -15.96 -10.29 12.74
CA MET A 50 -16.53 -9.35 13.74
C MET A 50 -17.38 -10.01 14.83
N ASP A 51 -17.81 -11.23 14.61
CA ASP A 51 -18.71 -11.99 15.52
C ASP A 51 -17.99 -12.68 16.69
N ASN A 52 -16.64 -12.64 16.73
CA ASN A 52 -15.88 -13.39 17.72
C ASN A 52 -14.82 -12.53 18.45
N GLN A 53 -15.30 -11.67 19.33
CA GLN A 53 -14.47 -10.79 20.14
C GLN A 53 -13.47 -11.55 21.03
N GLU A 54 -13.87 -12.70 21.60
CA GLU A 54 -12.97 -13.51 22.44
C GLU A 54 -11.80 -14.10 21.63
N LYS A 55 -12.07 -14.50 20.39
CA LYS A 55 -11.02 -14.96 19.48
C LYS A 55 -10.05 -13.83 19.15
N HIS A 56 -10.56 -12.63 18.89
CA HIS A 56 -9.74 -11.44 18.63
C HIS A 56 -8.82 -11.14 19.82
N ASP A 57 -9.35 -11.11 21.04
CA ASP A 57 -8.59 -10.82 22.24
C ASP A 57 -7.49 -11.87 22.50
N ARG A 58 -7.77 -13.14 22.27
CA ARG A 58 -6.76 -14.22 22.37
C ARG A 58 -5.63 -14.06 21.37
N ILE A 59 -5.95 -13.73 20.10
CA ILE A 59 -4.95 -13.49 19.07
C ILE A 59 -4.10 -12.26 19.41
N MET A 60 -4.74 -11.18 19.84
CA MET A 60 -4.05 -9.96 20.29
C MET A 60 -3.06 -10.25 21.43
N LEU A 61 -3.50 -10.99 22.45
CA LEU A 61 -2.62 -11.37 23.57
C LEU A 61 -1.46 -12.26 23.12
N GLU A 62 -1.69 -13.18 22.21
CA GLU A 62 -0.62 -14.01 21.63
C GLU A 62 0.39 -13.19 20.81
N VAL A 63 -0.08 -12.22 20.04
CA VAL A 63 0.80 -11.28 19.32
C VAL A 63 1.65 -10.48 20.30
N LEU A 64 1.05 -9.91 21.35
CA LEU A 64 1.79 -9.15 22.35
C LEU A 64 2.80 -10.03 23.12
N ARG A 65 2.45 -11.29 23.42
CA ARG A 65 3.35 -12.25 24.06
C ARG A 65 4.57 -12.51 23.16
N ARG A 66 4.37 -12.78 21.87
CA ARG A 66 5.48 -13.02 20.93
C ARG A 66 6.40 -11.83 20.76
N LEU A 67 5.83 -10.62 20.72
CA LEU A 67 6.65 -9.41 20.70
C LEU A 67 7.50 -9.32 21.96
N CYS A 68 6.91 -9.55 23.13
CA CYS A 68 7.62 -9.54 24.42
C CYS A 68 8.73 -10.60 24.49
N ASP A 69 8.44 -11.83 24.04
CA ASP A 69 9.41 -12.94 24.01
C ASP A 69 10.62 -12.68 23.09
N ASN A 70 10.48 -11.73 22.16
CA ASN A 70 11.55 -11.33 21.23
C ASN A 70 12.09 -9.92 21.53
N ASP A 71 11.89 -9.40 22.74
CA ASP A 71 12.33 -8.06 23.17
C ASP A 71 11.86 -6.91 22.27
N LEU A 72 10.69 -7.06 21.65
CA LEU A 72 10.05 -6.04 20.82
C LEU A 72 8.98 -5.29 21.59
N PHE A 73 9.07 -3.96 21.60
CA PHE A 73 8.19 -3.10 22.40
C PHE A 73 7.27 -2.29 21.51
N VAL A 74 5.98 -2.30 21.84
CA VAL A 74 4.96 -1.48 21.19
C VAL A 74 4.81 -0.14 21.89
N LYS A 75 4.42 0.89 21.14
CA LYS A 75 4.12 2.21 21.67
C LYS A 75 2.61 2.34 21.90
N PRO A 76 2.10 2.24 23.15
CA PRO A 76 0.65 2.15 23.40
C PRO A 76 -0.16 3.29 22.79
N LYS A 77 0.42 4.51 22.76
CA LYS A 77 -0.23 5.70 22.15
C LYS A 77 -0.46 5.60 20.65
N LYS A 78 0.24 4.66 19.96
CA LYS A 78 0.09 4.41 18.52
C LYS A 78 -0.72 3.14 18.24
N CYS A 79 -1.11 2.42 19.27
CA CYS A 79 -1.89 1.20 19.10
C CYS A 79 -3.38 1.52 19.09
N HIS A 80 -4.07 0.96 18.12
CA HIS A 80 -5.52 1.04 17.99
C HIS A 80 -6.10 -0.36 18.25
N PHE A 81 -6.84 -0.51 19.32
CA PHE A 81 -7.41 -1.79 19.71
C PHE A 81 -8.92 -1.82 19.47
N ARG A 82 -9.45 -2.95 19.00
CA ARG A 82 -10.89 -3.19 18.81
C ARG A 82 -11.57 -2.14 17.94
N VAL A 83 -10.87 -1.68 16.90
CA VAL A 83 -11.43 -0.75 15.90
C VAL A 83 -12.01 -1.54 14.73
N THR A 84 -13.04 -1.00 14.10
CA THR A 84 -13.68 -1.57 12.90
C THR A 84 -13.08 -1.03 11.62
N GLU A 85 -12.30 0.02 11.71
CA GLU A 85 -11.61 0.69 10.61
C GLU A 85 -10.24 1.17 11.10
N VAL A 86 -9.19 0.95 10.30
CA VAL A 86 -7.82 1.33 10.67
C VAL A 86 -7.05 1.82 9.43
N ASP A 87 -6.20 2.83 9.64
CA ASP A 87 -5.18 3.20 8.65
C ASP A 87 -4.06 2.15 8.69
N PHE A 88 -3.82 1.51 7.55
CA PHE A 88 -2.75 0.54 7.37
C PHE A 88 -2.07 0.77 6.02
N LEU A 89 -0.78 1.08 6.06
CA LEU A 89 0.05 1.37 4.88
C LEU A 89 -0.54 2.46 3.97
N GLY A 90 -1.16 3.49 4.56
CA GLY A 90 -1.74 4.62 3.83
C GLY A 90 -3.06 4.31 3.13
N MET A 91 -3.72 3.22 3.51
CA MET A 91 -5.07 2.85 3.08
C MET A 91 -5.95 2.64 4.29
N ILE A 92 -7.23 2.94 4.17
CA ILE A 92 -8.21 2.64 5.21
C ILE A 92 -8.75 1.22 4.98
N VAL A 93 -8.49 0.35 5.94
CA VAL A 93 -8.93 -1.05 5.94
C VAL A 93 -10.13 -1.19 6.88
N SER A 94 -11.22 -1.75 6.40
CA SER A 94 -12.47 -1.97 7.17
C SER A 94 -13.12 -3.31 6.80
N CYS A 95 -14.22 -3.67 7.45
CA CYS A 95 -15.00 -4.85 7.09
C CYS A 95 -15.62 -4.78 5.69
N ASP A 96 -15.89 -3.56 5.18
CA ASP A 96 -16.49 -3.34 3.86
C ASP A 96 -15.45 -3.41 2.72
N GLY A 97 -14.16 -3.43 3.06
CA GLY A 97 -13.06 -3.46 2.10
C GLY A 97 -12.00 -2.40 2.37
N ILE A 98 -11.26 -2.06 1.32
CA ILE A 98 -10.14 -1.13 1.36
C ILE A 98 -10.53 0.15 0.62
N LYS A 99 -10.30 1.29 1.25
CA LYS A 99 -10.54 2.65 0.70
C LYS A 99 -9.24 3.47 0.73
N MET A 100 -9.24 4.49 -0.12
CA MET A 100 -8.19 5.50 -0.04
C MET A 100 -8.37 6.35 1.22
N ASP A 101 -7.24 6.79 1.79
CA ASP A 101 -7.23 7.79 2.85
C ASP A 101 -7.80 9.12 2.34
N PRO A 102 -8.87 9.66 2.97
CA PRO A 102 -9.48 10.93 2.56
C PRO A 102 -8.52 12.11 2.56
N GLU A 103 -7.51 12.12 3.43
CA GLU A 103 -6.48 13.17 3.45
C GLU A 103 -5.63 13.12 2.19
N LYS A 104 -5.30 11.93 1.71
CA LYS A 104 -4.53 11.72 0.46
C LYS A 104 -5.36 12.08 -0.77
N VAL A 105 -6.64 11.71 -0.79
CA VAL A 105 -7.58 12.15 -1.85
C VAL A 105 -7.64 13.68 -1.90
N ASN A 106 -7.80 14.33 -0.76
CA ASN A 106 -7.83 15.78 -0.67
C ASN A 106 -6.50 16.44 -1.12
N ALA A 107 -5.36 15.82 -0.80
CA ALA A 107 -4.06 16.27 -1.28
C ALA A 107 -3.94 16.17 -2.80
N ILE A 108 -4.43 15.09 -3.41
CA ILE A 108 -4.48 14.92 -4.88
C ILE A 108 -5.37 16.00 -5.51
N LEU A 109 -6.57 16.22 -4.96
CA LEU A 109 -7.51 17.23 -5.47
C LEU A 109 -6.92 18.65 -5.46
N LYS A 110 -6.20 19.00 -4.39
CA LYS A 110 -5.55 20.31 -4.22
C LYS A 110 -4.19 20.39 -4.91
N TRP A 111 -3.73 19.33 -5.58
CA TRP A 111 -2.41 19.33 -6.22
C TRP A 111 -2.32 20.42 -7.28
N PRO A 112 -1.30 21.28 -7.23
CA PRO A 112 -1.14 22.34 -8.20
C PRO A 112 -0.74 21.79 -9.57
N LYS A 113 -1.07 22.51 -10.65
CA LYS A 113 -0.65 22.17 -12.00
C LYS A 113 0.88 22.01 -12.06
N PRO A 114 1.41 20.89 -12.55
CA PRO A 114 2.85 20.70 -12.71
C PRO A 114 3.48 21.71 -13.68
N THR A 115 4.62 22.28 -13.29
CA THR A 115 5.39 23.25 -14.10
C THR A 115 6.71 22.70 -14.60
N ASN A 116 7.08 21.49 -14.20
CA ASN A 116 8.30 20.81 -14.64
C ASN A 116 8.16 19.29 -14.46
N VAL A 117 9.08 18.53 -15.10
CA VAL A 117 9.09 17.06 -15.08
C VAL A 117 9.15 16.51 -13.65
N LYS A 118 9.89 17.13 -12.74
CA LYS A 118 10.01 16.68 -11.34
C LYS A 118 8.64 16.70 -10.62
N GLN A 119 7.84 17.74 -10.87
CA GLN A 119 6.48 17.82 -10.30
C GLN A 119 5.52 16.81 -10.94
N VAL A 120 5.69 16.51 -12.24
CA VAL A 120 4.94 15.40 -12.89
C VAL A 120 5.30 14.07 -12.24
N HIS A 121 6.59 13.78 -12.05
CA HIS A 121 7.01 12.57 -11.33
C HIS A 121 6.44 12.48 -9.92
N ALA A 122 6.41 13.59 -9.17
CA ALA A 122 5.86 13.61 -7.82
C ALA A 122 4.35 13.29 -7.81
N PHE A 123 3.59 13.88 -8.73
CA PHE A 123 2.15 13.59 -8.89
C PHE A 123 1.91 12.14 -9.34
N LEU A 124 2.61 11.68 -10.37
CA LEU A 124 2.49 10.31 -10.86
C LEU A 124 2.91 9.29 -9.78
N GLY A 125 3.93 9.59 -8.97
CA GLY A 125 4.35 8.73 -7.87
C GLY A 125 3.25 8.51 -6.84
N LEU A 126 2.57 9.58 -6.41
CA LEU A 126 1.44 9.48 -5.50
C LEU A 126 0.24 8.80 -6.16
N SER A 127 -0.12 9.20 -7.38
CA SER A 127 -1.27 8.64 -8.08
C SER A 127 -1.08 7.16 -8.43
N ASN A 128 0.13 6.74 -8.79
CA ASN A 128 0.45 5.34 -9.08
C ASN A 128 0.33 4.44 -7.83
N PHE A 129 0.56 4.97 -6.63
CA PHE A 129 0.35 4.21 -5.38
C PHE A 129 -1.11 3.78 -5.25
N TYR A 130 -2.05 4.64 -5.63
CA TYR A 130 -3.49 4.41 -5.58
C TYR A 130 -4.10 3.94 -6.91
N ARG A 131 -3.28 3.51 -7.87
CA ARG A 131 -3.75 3.12 -9.21
C ARG A 131 -4.79 2.01 -9.23
N CYS A 132 -4.79 1.12 -8.23
CA CYS A 132 -5.77 0.03 -8.11
C CYS A 132 -7.21 0.53 -7.92
N PHE A 133 -7.39 1.76 -7.46
CA PHE A 133 -8.70 2.39 -7.31
C PHE A 133 -9.20 3.09 -8.58
N VAL A 134 -8.39 3.18 -9.62
CA VAL A 134 -8.70 3.92 -10.84
C VAL A 134 -8.76 2.98 -12.03
N LYS A 135 -9.95 2.83 -12.60
CA LYS A 135 -10.13 2.08 -13.85
C LYS A 135 -9.34 2.75 -14.98
N ASP A 136 -8.68 1.93 -15.79
CA ASP A 136 -7.91 2.37 -16.96
C ASP A 136 -6.80 3.40 -16.63
N TYR A 137 -6.24 3.34 -15.41
CA TYR A 137 -5.21 4.26 -14.93
C TYR A 137 -4.07 4.48 -15.92
N ALA A 138 -3.56 3.41 -16.54
CA ALA A 138 -2.44 3.49 -17.49
C ALA A 138 -2.79 4.30 -18.73
N ILE A 139 -4.02 4.17 -19.23
CA ILE A 139 -4.50 4.92 -20.39
C ILE A 139 -4.65 6.40 -20.04
N ILE A 140 -5.25 6.69 -18.90
CA ILE A 140 -5.49 8.07 -18.44
C ILE A 140 -4.16 8.77 -18.16
N SER A 141 -3.18 8.09 -17.53
CA SER A 141 -1.90 8.69 -17.13
C SER A 141 -0.89 8.81 -18.28
N HIS A 142 -1.08 8.12 -19.40
CA HIS A 142 -0.12 8.03 -20.49
C HIS A 142 0.43 9.39 -20.96
N PRO A 143 -0.40 10.43 -21.26
CA PRO A 143 0.13 11.72 -21.70
C PRO A 143 1.08 12.37 -20.69
N MET A 144 0.87 12.17 -19.39
CA MET A 144 1.75 12.67 -18.34
C MET A 144 3.03 11.84 -18.20
N VAL A 145 2.93 10.53 -18.44
CA VAL A 145 4.10 9.62 -18.44
C VAL A 145 5.05 9.97 -19.57
N ASP A 146 4.53 10.30 -20.75
CA ASP A 146 5.33 10.71 -21.91
C ASP A 146 6.21 11.93 -21.60
N LEU A 147 5.72 12.88 -20.82
CA LEU A 147 6.52 14.03 -20.37
C LEU A 147 7.72 13.66 -19.48
N THR A 148 7.73 12.47 -18.93
CA THR A 148 8.83 11.99 -18.07
C THR A 148 9.89 11.21 -18.83
N CYS A 149 9.67 10.94 -20.14
CA CYS A 149 10.61 10.24 -20.96
C CYS A 149 11.88 11.08 -21.19
N LYS A 150 13.00 10.37 -21.35
CA LYS A 150 14.29 10.99 -21.66
C LYS A 150 14.21 11.71 -23.03
N ASP A 151 14.81 12.87 -23.12
CA ASP A 151 14.89 13.68 -24.35
C ASP A 151 13.55 14.29 -24.82
N VAL A 152 12.50 14.24 -24.01
CA VAL A 152 11.23 14.93 -24.28
C VAL A 152 11.28 16.35 -23.67
N MET A 153 11.03 17.36 -24.51
CA MET A 153 10.93 18.74 -24.03
C MET A 153 9.65 18.89 -23.21
N PHE A 154 9.76 19.42 -21.99
CA PHE A 154 8.61 19.62 -21.13
C PHE A 154 7.61 20.62 -21.75
N ASN A 155 6.43 20.13 -22.09
CA ASN A 155 5.30 20.93 -22.55
C ASN A 155 4.00 20.42 -21.92
N PHE A 156 3.49 21.11 -20.94
CA PHE A 156 2.24 20.75 -20.25
C PHE A 156 1.04 21.39 -20.99
N GLY A 157 0.67 20.80 -22.11
CA GLY A 157 -0.41 21.25 -22.99
C GLY A 157 -1.80 20.74 -22.60
N ASP A 158 -2.73 20.76 -23.56
CA ASP A 158 -4.14 20.41 -23.30
C ASP A 158 -4.32 18.91 -23.01
N LYS A 159 -3.52 18.03 -23.65
CA LYS A 159 -3.59 16.57 -23.43
C LYS A 159 -3.16 16.21 -22.00
N GLU A 160 -2.05 16.78 -21.55
CA GLU A 160 -1.48 16.55 -20.23
C GLU A 160 -2.40 17.14 -19.15
N LYS A 161 -2.98 18.32 -19.42
CA LYS A 161 -3.98 18.93 -18.55
C LYS A 161 -5.24 18.08 -18.43
N ALA A 162 -5.77 17.58 -19.56
CA ALA A 162 -6.92 16.68 -19.55
C ALA A 162 -6.63 15.38 -18.77
N SER A 163 -5.45 14.76 -18.96
CA SER A 163 -4.99 13.60 -18.20
C SER A 163 -4.92 13.90 -16.70
N PHE A 164 -4.32 15.03 -16.32
CA PHE A 164 -4.19 15.45 -14.93
C PHE A 164 -5.54 15.64 -14.24
N GLU A 165 -6.49 16.34 -14.88
CA GLU A 165 -7.83 16.55 -14.33
C GLU A 165 -8.67 15.27 -14.32
N ALA A 166 -8.52 14.40 -15.33
CA ALA A 166 -9.18 13.10 -15.37
C ALA A 166 -8.72 12.19 -14.22
N LEU A 167 -7.40 12.15 -13.91
CA LEU A 167 -6.89 11.42 -12.75
C LEU A 167 -7.44 11.98 -11.43
N LYS A 168 -7.47 13.30 -11.25
CA LYS A 168 -8.06 13.93 -10.07
C LYS A 168 -9.53 13.55 -9.90
N ALA A 169 -10.32 13.61 -10.97
CA ALA A 169 -11.73 13.22 -10.95
C ALA A 169 -11.90 11.73 -10.60
N ALA A 170 -11.08 10.85 -11.20
CA ALA A 170 -11.14 9.42 -10.93
C ALA A 170 -10.87 9.08 -9.45
N PHE A 171 -9.93 9.76 -8.80
CA PHE A 171 -9.67 9.56 -7.37
C PHE A 171 -10.80 10.07 -6.47
N THR A 172 -11.58 11.06 -6.92
CA THR A 172 -12.73 11.56 -6.16
C THR A 172 -13.89 10.56 -6.16
N THR A 173 -14.03 9.80 -7.25
CA THR A 173 -15.09 8.81 -7.44
C THR A 173 -14.60 7.38 -7.21
N ALA A 174 -13.43 7.22 -6.62
CA ALA A 174 -12.80 5.91 -6.41
C ALA A 174 -13.71 4.98 -5.59
N PRO A 175 -13.91 3.74 -6.05
CA PRO A 175 -14.74 2.78 -5.34
C PRO A 175 -14.04 2.26 -4.07
N VAL A 176 -14.81 1.67 -3.17
CA VAL A 176 -14.26 0.80 -2.13
C VAL A 176 -13.87 -0.52 -2.80
N LEU A 177 -12.61 -0.94 -2.64
CA LEU A 177 -12.16 -2.23 -3.15
C LEU A 177 -12.62 -3.32 -2.18
N GLN A 178 -13.42 -4.24 -2.67
CA GLN A 178 -13.88 -5.39 -1.89
C GLN A 178 -12.77 -6.42 -1.73
N TYR A 179 -12.82 -7.17 -0.63
CA TYR A 179 -11.94 -8.31 -0.44
C TYR A 179 -12.31 -9.43 -1.42
N PRO A 180 -11.32 -10.22 -1.86
CA PRO A 180 -11.59 -11.41 -2.65
C PRO A 180 -12.48 -12.37 -1.86
N ASP A 181 -13.63 -12.70 -2.41
CA ASP A 181 -14.51 -13.73 -1.86
C ASP A 181 -14.15 -15.08 -2.48
N GLN A 182 -13.83 -16.07 -1.65
CA GLN A 182 -13.41 -17.39 -2.09
C GLN A 182 -14.60 -18.22 -2.65
N ASP A 183 -15.82 -17.79 -2.38
CA ASP A 183 -17.04 -18.45 -2.86
C ASP A 183 -17.42 -18.05 -4.30
N HIS A 184 -16.72 -17.07 -4.88
CA HIS A 184 -16.93 -16.62 -6.25
C HIS A 184 -15.91 -17.21 -7.23
N GLU A 185 -16.31 -17.33 -8.50
CA GLU A 185 -15.41 -17.79 -9.56
C GLU A 185 -14.26 -16.79 -9.81
N PHE A 186 -13.04 -17.29 -9.71
CA PHE A 186 -11.86 -16.55 -10.10
C PHE A 186 -11.61 -16.65 -11.60
N ARG A 187 -11.34 -15.52 -12.25
CA ARG A 187 -10.89 -15.48 -13.63
C ARG A 187 -9.44 -15.04 -13.68
N LEU A 188 -8.58 -15.93 -14.15
CA LEU A 188 -7.19 -15.60 -14.44
C LEU A 188 -7.08 -15.14 -15.90
N LYS A 189 -6.59 -13.92 -16.11
CA LYS A 189 -6.18 -13.41 -17.43
C LYS A 189 -4.67 -13.40 -17.44
N THR A 190 -4.07 -14.06 -18.43
CA THR A 190 -2.62 -14.08 -18.64
C THR A 190 -2.30 -13.43 -19.97
N ASP A 191 -1.20 -12.71 -20.01
CA ASP A 191 -0.62 -12.12 -21.21
C ASP A 191 0.88 -12.35 -21.20
N THR A 192 1.44 -12.64 -22.37
CA THR A 192 2.86 -12.93 -22.53
C THR A 192 3.45 -12.12 -23.67
N SER A 193 4.64 -11.59 -23.47
CA SER A 193 5.48 -11.00 -24.49
C SER A 193 6.81 -11.76 -24.55
N GLU A 194 7.68 -11.40 -25.50
CA GLU A 194 9.04 -11.97 -25.57
C GLU A 194 9.88 -11.67 -24.31
N PHE A 195 9.48 -10.69 -23.48
CA PHE A 195 10.28 -10.18 -22.36
C PHE A 195 9.62 -10.37 -21.00
N ALA A 196 8.30 -10.63 -20.93
CA ALA A 196 7.59 -10.71 -19.68
C ALA A 196 6.32 -11.56 -19.77
N ILE A 197 5.93 -12.14 -18.63
CA ILE A 197 4.64 -12.79 -18.43
C ILE A 197 3.88 -11.95 -17.40
N GLY A 198 2.65 -11.55 -17.73
CA GLY A 198 1.71 -10.87 -16.85
C GLY A 198 0.51 -11.75 -16.52
N GLY A 199 -0.02 -11.62 -15.31
CA GLY A 199 -1.26 -12.29 -14.93
C GLY A 199 -2.09 -11.40 -14.03
N VAL A 200 -3.41 -11.39 -14.24
CA VAL A 200 -4.38 -10.69 -13.41
C VAL A 200 -5.46 -11.69 -12.99
N ILE A 201 -5.65 -11.81 -11.69
CA ILE A 201 -6.78 -12.54 -11.12
C ILE A 201 -7.91 -11.53 -10.87
N SER A 202 -9.09 -11.82 -11.35
CA SER A 202 -10.31 -11.05 -11.12
C SER A 202 -11.42 -11.96 -10.63
N ILE A 203 -12.34 -11.39 -9.86
CA ILE A 203 -13.55 -12.05 -9.39
C ILE A 203 -14.71 -11.39 -10.13
N LYS A 204 -15.68 -12.19 -10.54
CA LYS A 204 -16.92 -11.68 -11.10
C LYS A 204 -17.81 -11.26 -9.95
N CYS A 205 -18.07 -9.95 -9.81
CA CYS A 205 -19.08 -9.45 -8.89
C CYS A 205 -20.47 -9.52 -9.54
N ASP A 206 -21.52 -9.62 -8.73
CA ASP A 206 -22.91 -9.70 -9.20
C ASP A 206 -23.38 -8.42 -9.92
N ASP A 207 -22.66 -7.35 -9.74
CA ASP A 207 -22.93 -6.03 -10.38
C ASP A 207 -22.33 -5.90 -11.81
N GLY A 208 -21.70 -6.93 -12.35
CA GLY A 208 -21.21 -7.03 -13.74
C GLY A 208 -19.75 -6.73 -13.94
#